data_aeeae02a21daf2ed450f8489d6448f47
#
_entry.id   aeeae02a21daf2ed450f8489d6448f47
#
_cell.length_a   1.000
_cell.length_b   1.000
_cell.length_c   1.000
_cell.angle_alpha   90.00
_cell.angle_beta   90.00
_cell.angle_gamma   90.00
#
_symmetry.space_group_name_H-M   'P 1'
#
loop_
_entity.id
_entity.type
_entity.pdbx_description
1 polymer ?
#
loop_
_entity_poly.entity_id
_entity_poly.type
_entity_poly.pdbx_seq_one_letter_code
_entity_poly.pdbx_strand_id
1 'polypeptide(L)'
;MRIAVSCAGEGLGHAARLAALAPALQKRNEVYFFVPPHLDGFLREKIPGFHGIPLPHFSFVKVGDSVHWGRTARAVLPSLLQFPRNVHTLSKKLKELRIQCIISDFDPYLAWAGKVSGIPVFQMNHPGIIGRKFPYDPRSLIPSLVCWFLEGPWSERVHVSFFYGDVGPLFRPNLFTHPVRDEGFLLLSLKPSYREPVLRILSELSPIPYRVFPQPGSNFEDALAGCTGIISSAGHQIIAEAIRLGKPILVLPQQGQWEQTVNASMLEKTGRGMKSTLRNLKKDLPRFLTFVSNPSCQELSPLPTGFTVEDGTEKLIKRLEVFFKTIDNVSCQIGVKPSLYSRRFL
;
A
#
# COMPACT_ATOMS: atom_id res chain seq x y z
N MET A 1 -22.00 12.84 2.69
CA MET A 1 -21.45 12.70 4.05
C MET A 1 -20.16 13.49 4.19
N ARG A 2 -19.75 13.81 5.44
CA ARG A 2 -18.41 14.33 5.77
C ARG A 2 -17.54 13.16 6.19
N ILE A 3 -16.53 12.85 5.40
CA ILE A 3 -15.68 11.69 5.64
C ILE A 3 -14.22 12.13 5.85
N ALA A 4 -13.54 11.51 6.79
CA ALA A 4 -12.10 11.64 6.97
C ALA A 4 -11.41 10.43 6.35
N VAL A 5 -10.33 10.67 5.61
CA VAL A 5 -9.55 9.61 4.97
C VAL A 5 -8.09 9.73 5.40
N SER A 6 -7.48 8.62 5.81
CA SER A 6 -6.06 8.59 6.16
C SER A 6 -5.30 7.49 5.46
N CYS A 7 -3.99 7.64 5.41
CA CYS A 7 -3.09 6.59 4.94
C CYS A 7 -1.79 6.53 5.75
N ALA A 8 -1.19 5.35 5.82
CA ALA A 8 0.10 5.15 6.46
C ALA A 8 1.23 5.92 5.75
N GLY A 9 2.26 6.31 6.51
CA GLY A 9 3.41 7.06 6.02
C GLY A 9 4.55 6.23 5.43
N GLU A 10 4.46 4.89 5.43
CA GLU A 10 5.54 4.02 4.96
C GLU A 10 5.42 3.73 3.45
N GLY A 11 6.19 4.46 2.65
CA GLY A 11 6.26 4.32 1.20
C GLY A 11 5.07 4.97 0.47
N LEU A 12 5.10 4.92 -0.86
CA LEU A 12 4.10 5.56 -1.71
C LEU A 12 2.88 4.67 -2.04
N GLY A 13 2.89 3.39 -1.64
CA GLY A 13 1.80 2.46 -1.98
C GLY A 13 0.47 2.85 -1.36
N HIS A 14 0.46 3.28 -0.09
CA HIS A 14 -0.74 3.77 0.60
C HIS A 14 -1.25 5.07 -0.03
N ALA A 15 -0.33 6.01 -0.31
CA ALA A 15 -0.67 7.26 -0.98
C ALA A 15 -1.23 7.04 -2.40
N ALA A 16 -0.68 6.08 -3.15
CA ALA A 16 -1.18 5.72 -4.48
C ALA A 16 -2.60 5.13 -4.41
N ARG A 17 -2.89 4.26 -3.44
CA ARG A 17 -4.26 3.75 -3.20
C ARG A 17 -5.22 4.87 -2.84
N LEU A 18 -4.80 5.79 -1.97
CA LEU A 18 -5.61 6.96 -1.63
C LEU A 18 -5.91 7.80 -2.86
N ALA A 19 -4.91 8.07 -3.70
CA ALA A 19 -5.08 8.81 -4.95
C ALA A 19 -6.04 8.11 -5.92
N ALA A 20 -6.01 6.77 -6.00
CA ALA A 20 -6.93 6.00 -6.83
C ALA A 20 -8.39 6.10 -6.34
N LEU A 21 -8.60 6.13 -5.02
CA LEU A 21 -9.94 6.14 -4.43
C LEU A 21 -10.55 7.54 -4.31
N ALA A 22 -9.73 8.57 -4.12
CA ALA A 22 -10.16 9.94 -3.83
C ALA A 22 -11.18 10.51 -4.82
N PRO A 23 -11.03 10.38 -6.17
CA PRO A 23 -12.00 10.94 -7.11
C PRO A 23 -13.41 10.36 -6.94
N ALA A 24 -13.52 9.07 -6.63
CA ALA A 24 -14.81 8.43 -6.41
C ALA A 24 -15.46 8.89 -5.09
N LEU A 25 -14.67 9.07 -4.04
CA LEU A 25 -15.15 9.58 -2.76
C LEU A 25 -15.61 11.03 -2.85
N GLN A 26 -14.86 11.89 -3.55
CA GLN A 26 -15.15 13.32 -3.70
C GLN A 26 -16.43 13.60 -4.52
N LYS A 27 -16.86 12.65 -5.37
CA LYS A 27 -18.10 12.83 -6.18
C LYS A 27 -19.37 13.01 -5.33
N ARG A 28 -19.44 12.40 -4.15
CA ARG A 28 -20.66 12.35 -3.33
C ARG A 28 -20.46 12.74 -1.88
N ASN A 29 -19.22 13.06 -1.48
CA ASN A 29 -18.86 13.34 -0.11
C ASN A 29 -17.95 14.55 -0.01
N GLU A 30 -18.01 15.22 1.14
CA GLU A 30 -17.03 16.21 1.56
C GLU A 30 -15.88 15.44 2.24
N VAL A 31 -14.70 15.43 1.58
CA VAL A 31 -13.57 14.58 1.96
C VAL A 31 -12.48 15.39 2.63
N TYR A 32 -12.06 14.96 3.81
CA TYR A 32 -10.97 15.54 4.60
C TYR A 32 -9.80 14.55 4.63
N PHE A 33 -8.65 14.95 4.09
CA PHE A 33 -7.47 14.11 3.98
C PHE A 33 -6.53 14.31 5.16
N PHE A 34 -6.40 13.31 6.02
CA PHE A 34 -5.44 13.27 7.13
C PHE A 34 -4.24 12.45 6.70
N VAL A 35 -3.11 13.11 6.42
CA VAL A 35 -1.95 12.44 5.83
C VAL A 35 -0.64 12.87 6.48
N PRO A 36 0.37 11.98 6.52
CA PRO A 36 1.71 12.37 6.93
C PRO A 36 2.25 13.50 6.05
N PRO A 37 2.88 14.54 6.63
CA PRO A 37 3.29 15.75 5.90
C PRO A 37 4.20 15.48 4.69
N HIS A 38 5.05 14.46 4.74
CA HIS A 38 5.96 14.12 3.64
C HIS A 38 5.24 13.54 2.40
N LEU A 39 3.98 13.15 2.52
CA LEU A 39 3.14 12.67 1.39
C LEU A 39 2.34 13.78 0.74
N ASP A 40 2.26 14.97 1.36
CA ASP A 40 1.42 16.10 0.91
C ASP A 40 1.72 16.49 -0.55
N GLY A 41 3.00 16.65 -0.90
CA GLY A 41 3.41 17.01 -2.27
C GLY A 41 2.97 16.00 -3.32
N PHE A 42 3.16 14.71 -3.04
CA PHE A 42 2.73 13.65 -3.95
C PHE A 42 1.21 13.61 -4.13
N LEU A 43 0.45 13.75 -3.04
CA LEU A 43 -1.01 13.69 -3.10
C LEU A 43 -1.61 14.94 -3.74
N ARG A 44 -1.02 16.09 -3.53
CA ARG A 44 -1.43 17.36 -4.17
C ARG A 44 -1.29 17.31 -5.70
N GLU A 45 -0.26 16.62 -6.19
CA GLU A 45 -0.09 16.41 -7.63
C GLU A 45 -1.14 15.44 -8.21
N LYS A 46 -1.59 14.45 -7.44
CA LYS A 46 -2.44 13.36 -7.93
C LYS A 46 -3.95 13.55 -7.64
N ILE A 47 -4.31 14.37 -6.66
CA ILE A 47 -5.72 14.54 -6.25
C ILE A 47 -6.15 16.00 -6.43
N PRO A 48 -7.07 16.29 -7.37
CA PRO A 48 -7.61 17.63 -7.55
C PRO A 48 -8.26 18.17 -6.27
N GLY A 49 -7.94 19.42 -5.90
CA GLY A 49 -8.49 20.06 -4.71
C GLY A 49 -8.00 19.46 -3.38
N PHE A 50 -6.89 18.75 -3.38
CA PHE A 50 -6.33 18.16 -2.18
C PHE A 50 -5.85 19.22 -1.18
N HIS A 51 -6.27 19.04 0.07
CA HIS A 51 -5.78 19.78 1.23
C HIS A 51 -5.47 18.79 2.34
N GLY A 52 -4.18 18.58 2.63
CA GLY A 52 -3.71 17.66 3.66
C GLY A 52 -3.84 18.28 5.05
N ILE A 53 -4.45 17.55 5.98
CA ILE A 53 -4.42 17.82 7.42
C ILE A 53 -3.29 16.96 7.99
N PRO A 54 -2.30 17.56 8.70
CA PRO A 54 -1.16 16.80 9.22
C PRO A 54 -1.58 15.64 10.14
N LEU A 55 -1.09 14.45 9.82
CA LEU A 55 -1.30 13.23 10.60
C LEU A 55 0.04 12.74 11.16
N PRO A 56 0.16 12.49 12.49
CA PRO A 56 1.30 11.78 13.04
C PRO A 56 1.43 10.38 12.41
N HIS A 57 2.63 9.87 12.31
CA HIS A 57 2.87 8.54 11.76
C HIS A 57 4.01 7.83 12.47
N PHE A 58 4.01 6.51 12.41
CA PHE A 58 5.14 5.69 12.84
C PHE A 58 6.08 5.42 11.67
N SER A 59 7.38 5.44 11.94
CA SER A 59 8.41 5.16 10.93
C SER A 59 9.35 4.07 11.41
N PHE A 60 9.72 3.16 10.52
CA PHE A 60 10.72 2.14 10.81
C PHE A 60 12.13 2.72 10.62
N VAL A 61 13.00 2.49 11.62
CA VAL A 61 14.42 2.85 11.50
C VAL A 61 15.12 1.81 10.64
N LYS A 62 15.73 2.30 9.59
CA LYS A 62 16.51 1.49 8.64
C LYS A 62 17.99 1.75 8.84
N VAL A 63 18.77 0.69 8.90
CA VAL A 63 20.23 0.74 8.95
C VAL A 63 20.74 -0.04 7.74
N GLY A 64 21.33 0.68 6.79
CA GLY A 64 21.59 0.10 5.47
C GLY A 64 20.27 -0.37 4.84
N ASP A 65 20.23 -1.64 4.47
CA ASP A 65 19.12 -2.26 3.74
C ASP A 65 18.08 -2.96 4.62
N SER A 66 18.29 -3.01 5.94
CA SER A 66 17.44 -3.76 6.85
C SER A 66 16.68 -2.88 7.83
N VAL A 67 15.48 -3.33 8.24
CA VAL A 67 14.76 -2.76 9.37
C VAL A 67 15.47 -3.19 10.66
N HIS A 68 15.96 -2.23 11.41
CA HIS A 68 16.62 -2.48 12.69
C HIS A 68 15.62 -2.39 13.84
N TRP A 69 15.04 -3.51 14.23
CA TRP A 69 13.95 -3.57 15.22
C TRP A 69 14.27 -2.91 16.55
N GLY A 70 15.48 -3.13 17.10
CA GLY A 70 15.88 -2.49 18.36
C GLY A 70 15.97 -0.96 18.28
N ARG A 71 16.52 -0.42 17.19
CA ARG A 71 16.56 1.03 16.96
C ARG A 71 15.17 1.57 16.65
N THR A 72 14.34 0.82 15.91
CA THR A 72 12.94 1.18 15.64
C THR A 72 12.15 1.27 16.94
N ALA A 73 12.24 0.28 17.83
CA ALA A 73 11.57 0.29 19.12
C ALA A 73 11.95 1.55 19.95
N ARG A 74 13.25 1.88 19.99
CA ARG A 74 13.72 3.09 20.69
C ARG A 74 13.24 4.39 20.03
N ALA A 75 13.23 4.46 18.71
CA ALA A 75 12.81 5.65 17.97
C ALA A 75 11.29 5.86 18.00
N VAL A 76 10.52 4.78 18.08
CA VAL A 76 9.05 4.83 18.13
C VAL A 76 8.55 5.14 19.56
N LEU A 77 9.35 4.90 20.60
CA LEU A 77 8.94 5.12 21.98
C LEU A 77 8.38 6.53 22.27
N PRO A 78 9.00 7.65 21.83
CA PRO A 78 8.42 8.97 22.02
C PRO A 78 7.04 9.13 21.34
N SER A 79 6.87 8.54 20.14
CA SER A 79 5.60 8.56 19.41
C SER A 79 4.53 7.74 20.14
N LEU A 80 4.91 6.61 20.76
CA LEU A 80 4.00 5.80 21.59
C LEU A 80 3.57 6.55 22.86
N LEU A 81 4.49 7.24 23.52
CA LEU A 81 4.17 8.07 24.70
C LEU A 81 3.24 9.25 24.36
N GLN A 82 3.38 9.82 23.17
CA GLN A 82 2.52 10.90 22.67
C GLN A 82 1.22 10.39 22.03
N PHE A 83 1.10 9.10 21.78
CA PHE A 83 -0.03 8.52 21.06
C PHE A 83 -1.39 8.89 21.66
N PRO A 84 -1.63 8.77 23.00
CA PRO A 84 -2.92 9.14 23.57
C PRO A 84 -3.26 10.63 23.39
N ARG A 85 -2.25 11.51 23.50
CA ARG A 85 -2.42 12.96 23.30
C ARG A 85 -2.77 13.28 21.85
N ASN A 86 -2.08 12.65 20.89
CA ASN A 86 -2.33 12.82 19.48
C ASN A 86 -3.73 12.32 19.10
N VAL A 87 -4.13 11.14 19.58
CA VAL A 87 -5.48 10.58 19.40
C VAL A 87 -6.53 11.54 19.95
N HIS A 88 -6.32 12.10 21.13
CA HIS A 88 -7.26 13.07 21.73
C HIS A 88 -7.37 14.35 20.88
N THR A 89 -6.26 14.90 20.39
CA THR A 89 -6.23 16.07 19.52
C THR A 89 -6.98 15.81 18.21
N LEU A 90 -6.73 14.66 17.58
CA LEU A 90 -7.45 14.24 16.37
C LEU A 90 -8.93 14.04 16.64
N SER A 91 -9.30 13.44 17.77
CA SER A 91 -10.70 13.27 18.19
C SER A 91 -11.46 14.62 18.27
N LYS A 92 -10.83 15.67 18.83
CA LYS A 92 -11.38 17.02 18.83
C LYS A 92 -11.55 17.56 17.42
N LYS A 93 -10.53 17.38 16.58
CA LYS A 93 -10.55 17.84 15.18
C LYS A 93 -11.65 17.16 14.36
N LEU A 94 -11.84 15.85 14.53
CA LEU A 94 -12.93 15.12 13.90
C LEU A 94 -14.32 15.66 14.27
N LYS A 95 -14.52 16.03 15.54
CA LYS A 95 -15.77 16.63 16.06
C LYS A 95 -15.99 18.03 15.49
N GLU A 96 -14.95 18.89 15.47
CA GLU A 96 -14.97 20.22 14.87
C GLU A 96 -15.41 20.18 13.40
N LEU A 97 -14.83 19.25 12.63
CA LEU A 97 -15.15 19.03 11.23
C LEU A 97 -16.47 18.29 11.01
N ARG A 98 -17.14 17.84 12.07
CA ARG A 98 -18.39 17.06 12.05
C ARG A 98 -18.26 15.81 11.17
N ILE A 99 -17.14 15.09 11.30
CA ILE A 99 -16.88 13.86 10.55
C ILE A 99 -17.88 12.79 10.95
N GLN A 100 -18.46 12.11 9.97
CA GLN A 100 -19.48 11.08 10.16
C GLN A 100 -18.92 9.66 9.97
N CYS A 101 -17.84 9.54 9.21
CA CYS A 101 -17.20 8.26 8.89
C CYS A 101 -15.69 8.45 8.65
N ILE A 102 -14.91 7.45 8.99
CA ILE A 102 -13.46 7.42 8.73
C ILE A 102 -13.15 6.26 7.78
N ILE A 103 -12.32 6.52 6.78
CA ILE A 103 -11.67 5.51 5.95
C ILE A 103 -10.18 5.55 6.28
N SER A 104 -9.65 4.47 6.84
CA SER A 104 -8.24 4.38 7.25
C SER A 104 -7.50 3.34 6.39
N ASP A 105 -6.37 3.74 5.81
CA ASP A 105 -5.45 2.81 5.14
C ASP A 105 -4.21 2.61 6.02
N PHE A 106 -4.31 1.64 6.94
CA PHE A 106 -3.22 1.21 7.80
C PHE A 106 -2.65 2.31 8.72
N ASP A 107 -3.52 3.19 9.20
CA ASP A 107 -3.18 4.27 10.12
C ASP A 107 -3.88 4.10 11.48
N PRO A 108 -3.13 3.92 12.59
CA PRO A 108 -3.72 3.73 13.91
C PRO A 108 -4.25 5.04 14.53
N TYR A 109 -3.68 6.20 14.20
CA TYR A 109 -4.03 7.44 14.87
C TYR A 109 -5.47 7.86 14.61
N LEU A 110 -5.86 7.88 13.32
CA LEU A 110 -7.23 8.28 12.96
C LEU A 110 -8.24 7.20 13.33
N ALA A 111 -7.87 5.91 13.22
CA ALA A 111 -8.70 4.79 13.64
C ALA A 111 -9.03 4.85 15.14
N TRP A 112 -8.04 5.07 16.01
CA TRP A 112 -8.25 5.24 17.44
C TRP A 112 -9.00 6.53 17.78
N ALA A 113 -8.74 7.64 17.07
CA ALA A 113 -9.50 8.88 17.25
C ALA A 113 -10.98 8.68 16.90
N GLY A 114 -11.28 7.89 15.86
CA GLY A 114 -12.64 7.48 15.51
C GLY A 114 -13.31 6.70 16.64
N LYS A 115 -12.64 5.69 17.19
CA LYS A 115 -13.15 4.92 18.32
C LYS A 115 -13.47 5.81 19.53
N VAL A 116 -12.55 6.70 19.90
CA VAL A 116 -12.74 7.64 21.02
C VAL A 116 -13.89 8.62 20.76
N SER A 117 -14.12 8.97 19.49
CA SER A 117 -15.20 9.90 19.10
C SER A 117 -16.54 9.23 18.84
N GLY A 118 -16.62 7.90 18.85
CA GLY A 118 -17.79 7.15 18.45
C GLY A 118 -18.10 7.22 16.95
N ILE A 119 -17.09 7.50 16.12
CA ILE A 119 -17.21 7.61 14.66
C ILE A 119 -16.84 6.25 14.05
N PRO A 120 -17.69 5.65 13.20
CA PRO A 120 -17.40 4.37 12.57
C PRO A 120 -16.19 4.45 11.63
N VAL A 121 -15.36 3.39 11.67
CA VAL A 121 -14.10 3.29 10.93
C VAL A 121 -14.18 2.15 9.92
N PHE A 122 -13.97 2.45 8.66
CA PHE A 122 -13.74 1.49 7.60
C PHE A 122 -12.23 1.35 7.39
N GLN A 123 -11.68 0.19 7.74
CA GLN A 123 -10.26 -0.09 7.57
C GLN A 123 -10.01 -0.79 6.24
N MET A 124 -9.16 -0.24 5.39
CA MET A 124 -8.68 -0.90 4.18
C MET A 124 -7.16 -0.97 4.21
N ASN A 125 -6.59 -2.12 3.89
CA ASN A 125 -5.13 -2.24 3.80
C ASN A 125 -4.70 -3.54 3.11
N HIS A 126 -3.40 -3.65 2.82
CA HIS A 126 -2.78 -4.88 2.35
C HIS A 126 -2.03 -5.63 3.46
N PRO A 127 -1.23 -4.95 4.34
CA PRO A 127 -0.38 -5.67 5.28
C PRO A 127 -1.13 -6.58 6.27
N GLY A 128 -2.36 -6.25 6.62
CA GLY A 128 -3.19 -7.04 7.54
C GLY A 128 -3.48 -8.46 7.06
N ILE A 129 -3.30 -8.75 5.76
CA ILE A 129 -3.45 -10.09 5.20
C ILE A 129 -2.43 -11.09 5.79
N ILE A 130 -1.29 -10.60 6.27
CA ILE A 130 -0.24 -11.41 6.88
C ILE A 130 -0.77 -12.11 8.12
N GLY A 131 -1.38 -11.38 9.03
CA GLY A 131 -1.96 -11.93 10.26
C GLY A 131 -3.16 -12.86 10.00
N ARG A 132 -3.88 -12.65 8.89
CA ARG A 132 -5.05 -13.46 8.54
C ARG A 132 -4.69 -14.79 7.87
N LYS A 133 -3.70 -14.80 6.99
CA LYS A 133 -3.41 -15.95 6.09
C LYS A 133 -2.14 -16.73 6.46
N PHE A 134 -1.26 -16.15 7.27
CA PHE A 134 0.00 -16.78 7.66
C PHE A 134 0.17 -16.86 9.18
N PRO A 135 -0.88 -17.23 9.98
CA PRO A 135 -0.80 -17.21 11.44
C PRO A 135 0.10 -18.33 12.01
N TYR A 136 0.39 -19.35 11.23
CA TYR A 136 1.14 -20.54 11.68
C TYR A 136 2.65 -20.45 11.47
N ASP A 137 3.16 -19.39 10.85
CA ASP A 137 4.61 -19.17 10.75
C ASP A 137 5.08 -18.39 11.98
N PRO A 138 5.91 -18.96 12.88
CA PRO A 138 6.40 -18.26 14.08
C PRO A 138 7.05 -16.91 13.77
N ARG A 139 7.65 -16.78 12.58
CA ARG A 139 8.27 -15.51 12.13
C ARG A 139 7.24 -14.42 11.85
N SER A 140 5.97 -14.77 11.66
CA SER A 140 4.87 -13.83 11.43
C SER A 140 4.30 -13.23 12.71
N LEU A 141 4.61 -13.77 13.89
CA LEU A 141 3.99 -13.35 15.15
C LEU A 141 4.20 -11.86 15.45
N ILE A 142 5.45 -11.41 15.47
CA ILE A 142 5.77 -9.99 15.72
C ILE A 142 5.20 -9.09 14.59
N PRO A 143 5.43 -9.39 13.30
CA PRO A 143 4.78 -8.66 12.22
C PRO A 143 3.25 -8.60 12.34
N SER A 144 2.59 -9.68 12.73
CA SER A 144 1.13 -9.70 12.90
C SER A 144 0.66 -8.81 14.04
N LEU A 145 1.36 -8.79 15.17
CA LEU A 145 1.07 -7.88 16.28
C LEU A 145 1.26 -6.42 15.87
N VAL A 146 2.33 -6.12 15.12
CA VAL A 146 2.56 -4.77 14.58
C VAL A 146 1.45 -4.38 13.61
N CYS A 147 1.06 -5.28 12.70
CA CYS A 147 -0.05 -5.04 11.77
C CYS A 147 -1.36 -4.80 12.51
N TRP A 148 -1.67 -5.61 13.52
CA TRP A 148 -2.87 -5.43 14.35
C TRP A 148 -2.90 -4.06 15.03
N PHE A 149 -1.77 -3.61 15.60
CA PHE A 149 -1.65 -2.29 16.22
C PHE A 149 -1.83 -1.17 15.18
N LEU A 150 -1.19 -1.29 14.00
CA LEU A 150 -1.23 -0.27 12.95
C LEU A 150 -2.58 -0.21 12.21
N GLU A 151 -3.32 -1.31 12.15
CA GLU A 151 -4.71 -1.28 11.68
C GLU A 151 -5.59 -0.45 12.62
N GLY A 152 -5.34 -0.50 13.94
CA GLY A 152 -6.19 0.10 14.93
C GLY A 152 -7.61 -0.50 15.00
N PRO A 153 -8.54 0.12 15.73
CA PRO A 153 -9.93 -0.33 15.80
C PRO A 153 -10.69 -0.02 14.50
N TRP A 154 -11.61 -0.91 14.14
CA TRP A 154 -12.43 -0.78 12.93
C TRP A 154 -13.85 -1.27 13.17
N SER A 155 -14.81 -0.76 12.38
CA SER A 155 -16.20 -1.24 12.30
C SER A 155 -16.37 -2.23 11.16
N GLU A 156 -15.70 -1.96 10.02
CA GLU A 156 -15.54 -2.88 8.89
C GLU A 156 -14.10 -2.88 8.40
N ARG A 157 -13.61 -4.06 7.95
CA ARG A 157 -12.25 -4.23 7.44
C ARG A 157 -12.24 -4.94 6.10
N VAL A 158 -11.44 -4.42 5.16
CA VAL A 158 -11.25 -4.98 3.83
C VAL A 158 -9.76 -5.07 3.51
N HIS A 159 -9.29 -6.25 3.11
CA HIS A 159 -7.94 -6.43 2.61
C HIS A 159 -7.89 -6.24 1.08
N VAL A 160 -7.09 -5.27 0.65
CA VAL A 160 -6.83 -4.94 -0.75
C VAL A 160 -5.57 -5.65 -1.19
N SER A 161 -5.67 -6.68 -2.04
CA SER A 161 -4.49 -7.48 -2.36
C SER A 161 -4.62 -8.23 -3.69
N PHE A 162 -3.45 -8.45 -4.37
CA PHE A 162 -3.39 -9.32 -5.54
C PHE A 162 -3.42 -10.82 -5.16
N PHE A 163 -3.30 -11.17 -3.88
CA PHE A 163 -3.44 -12.54 -3.37
C PHE A 163 -4.29 -12.56 -2.11
N TYR A 164 -5.24 -13.46 -2.06
CA TYR A 164 -6.14 -13.73 -0.93
C TYR A 164 -6.85 -12.50 -0.33
N GLY A 165 -6.97 -11.40 -1.08
CA GLY A 165 -7.68 -10.19 -0.67
C GLY A 165 -9.19 -10.34 -0.70
N ASP A 166 -9.88 -9.47 0.02
CA ASP A 166 -11.35 -9.32 -0.07
C ASP A 166 -11.73 -8.60 -1.36
N VAL A 167 -10.84 -7.70 -1.81
CA VAL A 167 -10.89 -7.03 -3.11
C VAL A 167 -9.52 -7.07 -3.79
N GLY A 168 -9.51 -6.93 -5.11
CA GLY A 168 -8.28 -6.82 -5.89
C GLY A 168 -7.47 -5.56 -5.59
N PRO A 169 -6.28 -5.42 -6.18
CA PRO A 169 -5.47 -4.20 -6.07
C PRO A 169 -6.21 -2.96 -6.56
N LEU A 170 -5.89 -1.80 -5.99
CA LEU A 170 -6.30 -0.51 -6.53
C LEU A 170 -5.15 0.06 -7.35
N PHE A 171 -5.38 0.32 -8.61
CA PHE A 171 -4.33 0.81 -9.51
C PHE A 171 -4.26 2.34 -9.53
N ARG A 172 -3.08 2.87 -9.87
CA ARG A 172 -2.88 4.32 -10.03
C ARG A 172 -3.82 4.88 -11.10
N PRO A 173 -4.35 6.10 -10.92
CA PRO A 173 -5.38 6.64 -11.80
C PRO A 173 -5.04 6.59 -13.30
N ASN A 174 -3.80 6.83 -13.67
CA ASN A 174 -3.37 6.93 -15.06
C ASN A 174 -2.62 5.68 -15.58
N LEU A 175 -2.66 4.56 -14.83
CA LEU A 175 -1.93 3.37 -15.24
C LEU A 175 -2.38 2.82 -16.60
N PHE A 176 -3.67 2.88 -16.88
CA PHE A 176 -4.27 2.32 -18.09
C PHE A 176 -4.45 3.34 -19.22
N THR A 177 -4.05 4.58 -19.04
CA THR A 177 -4.09 5.59 -20.11
C THR A 177 -2.92 5.47 -21.08
N HIS A 178 -1.87 4.75 -20.68
CA HIS A 178 -0.70 4.49 -21.51
C HIS A 178 -0.80 3.09 -22.13
N PRO A 179 -0.61 2.96 -23.46
CA PRO A 179 -0.61 1.65 -24.11
C PRO A 179 0.59 0.83 -23.63
N VAL A 180 0.36 -0.44 -23.38
CA VAL A 180 1.45 -1.38 -23.04
C VAL A 180 2.30 -1.59 -24.29
N ARG A 181 3.62 -1.35 -24.17
CA ARG A 181 4.58 -1.45 -25.25
C ARG A 181 5.95 -1.88 -24.70
N ASP A 182 6.89 -2.15 -25.57
CA ASP A 182 8.26 -2.48 -25.21
C ASP A 182 9.23 -1.51 -25.90
N GLU A 183 9.87 -0.66 -25.13
CA GLU A 183 10.86 0.32 -25.58
C GLU A 183 12.32 -0.14 -25.35
N GLY A 184 12.53 -1.40 -24.99
CA GLY A 184 13.85 -2.00 -24.86
C GLY A 184 14.63 -1.55 -23.62
N PHE A 185 13.99 -1.22 -22.48
CA PHE A 185 14.69 -0.84 -21.26
C PHE A 185 14.14 -1.52 -20.02
N LEU A 186 15.00 -1.68 -19.00
CA LEU A 186 14.62 -2.09 -17.66
C LEU A 186 14.20 -0.87 -16.81
N LEU A 187 13.06 -0.95 -16.15
CA LEU A 187 12.64 0.07 -15.20
C LEU A 187 13.13 -0.28 -13.79
N LEU A 188 13.90 0.62 -13.17
CA LEU A 188 14.40 0.45 -11.82
C LEU A 188 13.62 1.36 -10.85
N SER A 189 12.92 0.73 -9.88
CA SER A 189 12.21 1.45 -8.82
C SER A 189 12.68 0.92 -7.46
N LEU A 190 13.86 1.36 -7.05
CA LEU A 190 14.55 0.90 -5.87
C LEU A 190 14.81 2.02 -4.88
N LYS A 191 14.85 1.68 -3.58
CA LYS A 191 15.32 2.60 -2.55
C LYS A 191 16.79 2.95 -2.77
N PRO A 192 17.25 4.13 -2.31
CA PRO A 192 18.64 4.57 -2.51
C PRO A 192 19.69 3.55 -2.08
N SER A 193 19.47 2.85 -0.95
CA SER A 193 20.41 1.85 -0.43
C SER A 193 20.59 0.61 -1.33
N TYR A 194 19.56 0.25 -2.11
CA TYR A 194 19.63 -0.86 -3.07
C TYR A 194 20.13 -0.40 -4.45
N ARG A 195 19.99 0.89 -4.76
CA ARG A 195 20.21 1.43 -6.09
C ARG A 195 21.66 1.22 -6.55
N GLU A 196 22.64 1.73 -5.81
CA GLU A 196 24.04 1.66 -6.19
C GLU A 196 24.58 0.22 -6.39
N PRO A 197 24.35 -0.73 -5.46
CA PRO A 197 24.75 -2.12 -5.69
C PRO A 197 24.10 -2.74 -6.93
N VAL A 198 22.82 -2.46 -7.17
CA VAL A 198 22.10 -3.00 -8.34
C VAL A 198 22.61 -2.39 -9.64
N LEU A 199 22.84 -1.07 -9.69
CA LEU A 199 23.39 -0.40 -10.88
C LEU A 199 24.76 -0.93 -11.27
N ARG A 200 25.64 -1.20 -10.30
CA ARG A 200 26.96 -1.78 -10.54
C ARG A 200 26.83 -3.16 -11.19
N ILE A 201 25.95 -4.01 -10.69
CA ILE A 201 25.73 -5.35 -11.25
C ILE A 201 25.10 -5.28 -12.64
N LEU A 202 24.16 -4.35 -12.86
CA LEU A 202 23.54 -4.15 -14.17
C LEU A 202 24.56 -3.66 -15.21
N SER A 203 25.42 -2.72 -14.85
CA SER A 203 26.45 -2.23 -15.78
C SER A 203 27.46 -3.32 -16.19
N GLU A 204 27.67 -4.33 -15.34
CA GLU A 204 28.56 -5.46 -15.66
C GLU A 204 27.85 -6.55 -16.50
N LEU A 205 26.55 -6.80 -16.30
CA LEU A 205 25.88 -8.01 -16.77
C LEU A 205 24.68 -7.78 -17.71
N SER A 206 24.13 -6.56 -17.77
CA SER A 206 22.94 -6.31 -18.58
C SER A 206 23.27 -5.69 -19.94
N PRO A 207 22.87 -6.31 -21.05
CA PRO A 207 22.91 -5.68 -22.37
C PRO A 207 21.71 -4.73 -22.57
N ILE A 208 20.68 -4.79 -21.71
CA ILE A 208 19.46 -3.97 -21.79
C ILE A 208 19.72 -2.66 -21.05
N PRO A 209 19.49 -1.48 -21.66
CA PRO A 209 19.58 -0.21 -20.96
C PRO A 209 18.55 -0.12 -19.84
N TYR A 210 18.75 0.82 -18.91
CA TYR A 210 17.83 0.97 -17.77
C TYR A 210 17.49 2.44 -17.49
N ARG A 211 16.30 2.66 -16.93
CA ARG A 211 15.84 3.96 -16.43
C ARG A 211 15.54 3.85 -14.92
N VAL A 212 16.04 4.81 -14.14
CA VAL A 212 15.95 4.81 -12.68
C VAL A 212 14.87 5.78 -12.22
N PHE A 213 13.94 5.32 -11.40
CA PHE A 213 12.87 6.14 -10.84
C PHE A 213 12.96 6.26 -9.30
N PRO A 214 12.51 7.41 -8.74
CA PRO A 214 11.92 8.57 -9.41
C PRO A 214 12.95 9.33 -10.26
N GLN A 215 12.48 9.83 -11.41
CA GLN A 215 13.25 10.67 -12.32
C GLN A 215 12.49 11.96 -12.56
N PRO A 216 13.05 13.15 -12.25
CA PRO A 216 12.38 14.44 -12.47
C PRO A 216 11.92 14.60 -13.93
N GLY A 217 10.70 15.11 -14.12
CA GLY A 217 10.14 15.35 -15.45
C GLY A 217 9.66 14.11 -16.21
N SER A 218 9.80 12.90 -15.65
CA SER A 218 9.37 11.66 -16.29
C SER A 218 8.09 11.12 -15.66
N ASN A 219 7.21 10.59 -16.50
CA ASN A 219 5.99 9.91 -16.05
C ASN A 219 6.31 8.45 -15.72
N PHE A 220 6.08 8.07 -14.47
CA PHE A 220 6.35 6.70 -14.00
C PHE A 220 5.40 5.69 -14.63
N GLU A 221 4.13 6.02 -14.77
CA GLU A 221 3.09 5.16 -15.32
C GLU A 221 3.36 4.86 -16.80
N ASP A 222 3.82 5.86 -17.55
CA ASP A 222 4.23 5.70 -18.94
C ASP A 222 5.48 4.81 -19.06
N ALA A 223 6.50 5.05 -18.24
CA ALA A 223 7.70 4.22 -18.22
C ALA A 223 7.39 2.77 -17.80
N LEU A 224 6.44 2.57 -16.88
CA LEU A 224 5.98 1.25 -16.46
C LEU A 224 5.27 0.49 -17.60
N ALA A 225 4.46 1.20 -18.39
CA ALA A 225 3.83 0.64 -19.57
C ALA A 225 4.83 0.34 -20.71
N GLY A 226 5.89 1.13 -20.83
CA GLY A 226 6.89 1.05 -21.90
C GLY A 226 8.11 0.16 -21.62
N CYS A 227 8.33 -0.28 -20.38
CA CYS A 227 9.54 -1.06 -20.07
C CYS A 227 9.45 -2.52 -20.58
N THR A 228 10.61 -3.13 -20.80
CA THR A 228 10.75 -4.56 -21.11
C THR A 228 10.61 -5.41 -19.86
N GLY A 229 11.11 -4.92 -18.74
CA GLY A 229 11.04 -5.59 -17.43
C GLY A 229 11.33 -4.62 -16.29
N ILE A 230 11.07 -5.06 -15.07
CA ILE A 230 11.11 -4.21 -13.87
C ILE A 230 12.06 -4.83 -12.84
N ILE A 231 12.89 -3.98 -12.21
CA ILE A 231 13.65 -4.36 -11.00
C ILE A 231 13.21 -3.42 -9.87
N SER A 232 12.63 -3.98 -8.82
CA SER A 232 12.05 -3.18 -7.75
C SER A 232 12.20 -3.82 -6.37
N SER A 233 11.89 -3.07 -5.32
CA SER A 233 11.59 -3.68 -4.02
C SER A 233 10.25 -4.41 -4.09
N ALA A 234 10.03 -5.39 -3.20
CA ALA A 234 8.84 -6.23 -3.22
C ALA A 234 7.59 -5.54 -2.62
N GLY A 235 7.32 -4.30 -3.05
CA GLY A 235 6.10 -3.58 -2.69
C GLY A 235 4.88 -4.20 -3.38
N HIS A 236 3.76 -4.33 -2.65
CA HIS A 236 2.52 -4.89 -3.18
C HIS A 236 2.04 -4.19 -4.45
N GLN A 237 2.07 -2.84 -4.43
CA GLN A 237 1.52 -2.03 -5.53
C GLN A 237 2.25 -2.27 -6.85
N ILE A 238 3.58 -2.17 -6.86
CA ILE A 238 4.38 -2.35 -8.08
C ILE A 238 4.30 -3.78 -8.64
N ILE A 239 4.20 -4.79 -7.76
CA ILE A 239 4.02 -6.18 -8.17
C ILE A 239 2.67 -6.35 -8.87
N ALA A 240 1.59 -5.86 -8.27
CA ALA A 240 0.26 -5.95 -8.86
C ALA A 240 0.17 -5.23 -10.22
N GLU A 241 0.77 -4.04 -10.32
CA GLU A 241 0.84 -3.25 -11.56
C GLU A 241 1.65 -3.97 -12.65
N ALA A 242 2.81 -4.54 -12.30
CA ALA A 242 3.62 -5.33 -13.22
C ALA A 242 2.85 -6.54 -13.77
N ILE A 243 2.22 -7.33 -12.89
CA ILE A 243 1.43 -8.49 -13.30
C ILE A 243 0.26 -8.06 -14.19
N ARG A 244 -0.43 -6.98 -13.84
CA ARG A 244 -1.57 -6.45 -14.61
C ARG A 244 -1.20 -5.99 -16.01
N LEU A 245 -0.03 -5.39 -16.15
CA LEU A 245 0.51 -4.94 -17.44
C LEU A 245 1.25 -6.04 -18.21
N GLY A 246 1.34 -7.25 -17.68
CA GLY A 246 2.11 -8.34 -18.29
C GLY A 246 3.63 -8.10 -18.29
N LYS A 247 4.15 -7.25 -17.41
CA LYS A 247 5.58 -6.93 -17.34
C LYS A 247 6.32 -7.87 -16.39
N PRO A 248 7.37 -8.57 -16.86
CA PRO A 248 8.24 -9.36 -16.00
C PRO A 248 8.87 -8.51 -14.91
N ILE A 249 8.90 -9.02 -13.67
CA ILE A 249 9.45 -8.26 -12.54
C ILE A 249 10.40 -9.11 -11.70
N LEU A 250 11.58 -8.57 -11.41
CA LEU A 250 12.51 -9.06 -10.41
C LEU A 250 12.41 -8.20 -9.16
N VAL A 251 12.09 -8.82 -8.03
CA VAL A 251 11.96 -8.08 -6.77
C VAL A 251 13.07 -8.43 -5.79
N LEU A 252 13.52 -7.37 -5.09
CA LEU A 252 14.51 -7.44 -4.02
C LEU A 252 13.81 -7.06 -2.70
N PRO A 253 13.27 -8.04 -1.94
CA PRO A 253 12.62 -7.76 -0.66
C PRO A 253 13.58 -7.10 0.31
N GLN A 254 13.13 -6.04 0.97
CA GLN A 254 13.91 -5.36 1.98
C GLN A 254 14.08 -6.27 3.20
N GLN A 255 15.31 -6.42 3.68
CA GLN A 255 15.60 -7.23 4.86
C GLN A 255 14.84 -6.72 6.09
N GLY A 256 14.27 -7.66 6.86
CA GLY A 256 13.47 -7.31 8.04
C GLY A 256 12.05 -6.82 7.75
N GLN A 257 11.65 -6.68 6.50
CA GLN A 257 10.26 -6.40 6.11
C GLN A 257 9.53 -7.68 5.72
N TRP A 258 8.78 -8.24 6.66
CA TRP A 258 8.04 -9.48 6.47
C TRP A 258 7.01 -9.39 5.33
N GLU A 259 6.29 -8.28 5.23
CA GLU A 259 5.35 -8.03 4.13
C GLU A 259 6.00 -8.21 2.76
N GLN A 260 7.17 -7.59 2.55
CA GLN A 260 7.88 -7.72 1.27
C GLN A 260 8.36 -9.15 1.00
N THR A 261 8.74 -9.88 2.04
CA THR A 261 9.13 -11.29 1.91
C THR A 261 7.93 -12.14 1.45
N VAL A 262 6.76 -11.90 2.01
CA VAL A 262 5.51 -12.58 1.62
C VAL A 262 5.13 -12.18 0.19
N ASN A 263 5.13 -10.89 -0.13
CA ASN A 263 4.80 -10.41 -1.48
C ASN A 263 5.69 -11.04 -2.55
N ALA A 264 7.01 -11.10 -2.30
CA ALA A 264 7.95 -11.73 -3.22
C ALA A 264 7.69 -13.22 -3.42
N SER A 265 7.35 -13.94 -2.34
CA SER A 265 7.00 -15.37 -2.42
C SER A 265 5.67 -15.59 -3.13
N MET A 266 4.71 -14.68 -2.99
CA MET A 266 3.45 -14.75 -3.74
C MET A 266 3.65 -14.39 -5.22
N LEU A 267 4.52 -13.43 -5.54
CA LEU A 267 4.90 -13.15 -6.93
C LEU A 267 5.45 -14.40 -7.62
N GLU A 268 6.39 -15.14 -7.01
CA GLU A 268 6.95 -16.36 -7.60
C GLU A 268 5.86 -17.39 -7.90
N LYS A 269 4.84 -17.54 -7.04
CA LYS A 269 3.71 -18.45 -7.27
C LYS A 269 2.90 -18.08 -8.52
N THR A 270 2.92 -16.84 -8.96
CA THR A 270 2.23 -16.42 -10.18
C THR A 270 2.98 -16.84 -11.45
N GLY A 271 4.25 -17.20 -11.36
CA GLY A 271 5.11 -17.43 -12.53
C GLY A 271 5.46 -16.16 -13.33
N ARG A 272 5.07 -14.96 -12.84
CA ARG A 272 5.22 -13.69 -13.61
C ARG A 272 6.39 -12.84 -13.15
N GLY A 273 7.19 -13.36 -12.25
CA GLY A 273 8.37 -12.66 -11.75
C GLY A 273 9.22 -13.54 -10.87
N MET A 274 10.32 -12.98 -10.46
CA MET A 274 11.34 -13.64 -9.65
C MET A 274 11.65 -12.82 -8.41
N LYS A 275 12.08 -13.48 -7.34
CA LYS A 275 12.70 -12.81 -6.20
C LYS A 275 14.20 -13.07 -6.20
N SER A 276 14.96 -12.09 -5.70
CA SER A 276 16.37 -12.22 -5.41
C SER A 276 16.75 -11.46 -4.15
N THR A 277 18.02 -11.46 -3.82
CA THR A 277 18.63 -10.65 -2.79
C THR A 277 19.86 -9.95 -3.38
N LEU A 278 20.33 -8.85 -2.77
CA LEU A 278 21.59 -8.21 -3.24
C LEU A 278 22.74 -9.19 -3.32
N ARG A 279 22.81 -10.14 -2.37
CA ARG A 279 23.86 -11.18 -2.36
C ARG A 279 23.80 -12.13 -3.57
N ASN A 280 22.60 -12.46 -3.99
CA ASN A 280 22.38 -13.44 -5.06
C ASN A 280 22.16 -12.79 -6.44
N LEU A 281 22.07 -11.47 -6.51
CA LEU A 281 21.65 -10.74 -7.70
C LEU A 281 22.57 -11.02 -8.90
N LYS A 282 23.90 -11.11 -8.71
CA LYS A 282 24.83 -11.49 -9.81
C LYS A 282 24.51 -12.82 -10.45
N LYS A 283 24.01 -13.79 -9.67
CA LYS A 283 23.60 -15.11 -10.14
C LYS A 283 22.20 -15.10 -10.77
N ASP A 284 21.29 -14.33 -10.19
CA ASP A 284 19.86 -14.38 -10.57
C ASP A 284 19.53 -13.42 -11.72
N LEU A 285 20.29 -12.34 -11.90
CA LEU A 285 20.06 -11.37 -12.96
C LEU A 285 20.14 -11.98 -14.38
N PRO A 286 21.14 -12.78 -14.76
CA PRO A 286 21.14 -13.43 -16.07
C PRO A 286 19.90 -14.30 -16.32
N ARG A 287 19.41 -14.99 -15.31
CA ARG A 287 18.16 -15.79 -15.38
C ARG A 287 16.95 -14.89 -15.61
N PHE A 288 16.90 -13.75 -14.93
CA PHE A 288 15.85 -12.77 -15.16
C PHE A 288 15.91 -12.15 -16.54
N LEU A 289 17.10 -11.82 -17.04
CA LEU A 289 17.28 -11.30 -18.42
C LEU A 289 16.82 -12.32 -19.47
N THR A 290 17.13 -13.59 -19.28
CA THR A 290 16.61 -14.67 -20.14
C THR A 290 15.08 -14.76 -20.05
N PHE A 291 14.51 -14.66 -18.85
CA PHE A 291 13.07 -14.66 -18.64
C PHE A 291 12.38 -13.49 -19.35
N VAL A 292 12.96 -12.30 -19.28
CA VAL A 292 12.46 -11.08 -19.94
C VAL A 292 12.50 -11.20 -21.46
N SER A 293 13.55 -11.81 -22.01
CA SER A 293 13.76 -11.95 -23.46
C SER A 293 12.95 -13.09 -24.09
N ASN A 294 12.26 -13.90 -23.29
CA ASN A 294 11.50 -15.05 -23.78
C ASN A 294 10.01 -14.70 -23.93
N PRO A 295 9.48 -14.58 -25.16
CA PRO A 295 8.06 -14.27 -25.40
C PRO A 295 7.08 -15.27 -24.79
N SER A 296 7.49 -16.56 -24.68
CA SER A 296 6.67 -17.63 -24.07
C SER A 296 6.40 -17.40 -22.58
N CYS A 297 7.21 -16.60 -21.90
CA CYS A 297 6.95 -16.20 -20.51
C CYS A 297 5.82 -15.18 -20.41
N GLN A 298 5.42 -14.59 -21.53
CA GLN A 298 4.30 -13.63 -21.64
C GLN A 298 2.98 -14.35 -21.97
N GLU A 299 2.99 -15.62 -22.40
CA GLU A 299 1.78 -16.43 -22.50
C GLU A 299 1.29 -16.76 -21.08
N LEU A 300 0.27 -15.97 -20.71
CA LEU A 300 -0.20 -15.87 -19.33
C LEU A 300 -1.04 -17.07 -18.96
N SER A 301 -0.43 -18.10 -18.40
CA SER A 301 -1.18 -19.11 -17.64
C SER A 301 -2.12 -18.42 -16.65
N PRO A 302 -3.32 -18.94 -16.40
CA PRO A 302 -4.23 -18.39 -15.41
C PRO A 302 -3.53 -18.19 -14.06
N LEU A 303 -3.85 -17.11 -13.37
CA LEU A 303 -3.32 -16.89 -12.02
C LEU A 303 -3.78 -18.02 -11.10
N PRO A 304 -2.96 -18.43 -10.13
CA PRO A 304 -3.35 -19.46 -9.16
C PRO A 304 -4.60 -19.06 -8.39
N THR A 305 -5.35 -20.04 -7.88
CA THR A 305 -6.54 -19.80 -7.05
C THR A 305 -6.22 -18.88 -5.88
N GLY A 306 -7.04 -17.87 -5.68
CA GLY A 306 -6.86 -16.85 -4.64
C GLY A 306 -6.00 -15.66 -5.06
N PHE A 307 -5.57 -15.59 -6.34
CA PHE A 307 -4.87 -14.45 -6.91
C PHE A 307 -5.76 -13.70 -7.88
N THR A 308 -5.60 -12.38 -7.93
CA THR A 308 -6.31 -11.50 -8.86
C THR A 308 -5.51 -10.24 -9.13
N VAL A 309 -5.58 -9.76 -10.36
CA VAL A 309 -5.10 -8.43 -10.77
C VAL A 309 -6.23 -7.66 -11.48
N GLU A 310 -7.47 -8.02 -11.19
CA GLU A 310 -8.61 -7.17 -11.52
C GLU A 310 -8.60 -5.93 -10.63
N ASP A 311 -8.99 -4.79 -11.20
CA ASP A 311 -9.09 -3.55 -10.43
C ASP A 311 -10.18 -3.69 -9.36
N GLY A 312 -9.75 -3.59 -8.11
CA GLY A 312 -10.60 -3.70 -6.94
C GLY A 312 -11.42 -2.44 -6.63
N THR A 313 -11.17 -1.33 -7.34
CA THR A 313 -11.74 -0.01 -7.01
C THR A 313 -13.26 -0.02 -6.98
N GLU A 314 -13.91 -0.53 -8.02
CA GLU A 314 -15.38 -0.58 -8.08
C GLU A 314 -15.99 -1.44 -6.97
N LYS A 315 -15.38 -2.61 -6.71
CA LYS A 315 -15.82 -3.52 -5.64
C LYS A 315 -15.66 -2.89 -4.25
N LEU A 316 -14.56 -2.15 -4.04
CA LEU A 316 -14.32 -1.42 -2.79
C LEU A 316 -15.33 -0.28 -2.62
N ILE A 317 -15.61 0.50 -3.68
CA ILE A 317 -16.61 1.58 -3.64
C ILE A 317 -17.98 1.03 -3.29
N LYS A 318 -18.42 -0.07 -3.91
CA LYS A 318 -19.69 -0.72 -3.57
C LYS A 318 -19.75 -1.13 -2.08
N ARG A 319 -18.66 -1.66 -1.51
CA ARG A 319 -18.59 -1.97 -0.08
C ARG A 319 -18.70 -0.71 0.79
N LEU A 320 -18.00 0.36 0.42
CA LEU A 320 -18.09 1.65 1.11
C LEU A 320 -19.51 2.23 1.05
N GLU A 321 -20.21 2.15 -0.09
CA GLU A 321 -21.59 2.60 -0.20
C GLU A 321 -22.54 1.82 0.72
N VAL A 322 -22.35 0.51 0.86
CA VAL A 322 -23.12 -0.31 1.81
C VAL A 322 -22.81 0.13 3.24
N PHE A 323 -21.54 0.34 3.56
CA PHE A 323 -21.12 0.82 4.88
C PHE A 323 -21.72 2.20 5.22
N PHE A 324 -21.71 3.14 4.28
CA PHE A 324 -22.32 4.46 4.45
C PHE A 324 -23.84 4.37 4.69
N LYS A 325 -24.55 3.54 3.93
CA LYS A 325 -26.00 3.29 4.15
C LYS A 325 -26.30 2.72 5.54
N THR A 326 -25.43 1.85 6.06
CA THR A 326 -25.56 1.31 7.42
C THR A 326 -25.46 2.42 8.46
N ILE A 327 -24.54 3.38 8.28
CA ILE A 327 -24.39 4.54 9.18
C ILE A 327 -25.62 5.44 9.13
N ASP A 328 -26.13 5.76 7.92
CA ASP A 328 -27.30 6.62 7.75
C ASP A 328 -28.55 5.99 8.38
N ASN A 329 -28.79 4.69 8.19
CA ASN A 329 -29.93 3.98 8.76
C ASN A 329 -29.91 3.96 10.29
N VAL A 330 -28.74 3.78 10.91
CA VAL A 330 -28.59 3.81 12.37
C VAL A 330 -28.84 5.23 12.90
N SER A 331 -28.38 6.25 12.19
CA SER A 331 -28.60 7.66 12.55
C SER A 331 -30.10 8.02 12.50
N CYS A 332 -30.86 7.46 11.55
CA CYS A 332 -32.32 7.68 11.43
C CYS A 332 -33.13 6.95 12.49
N GLN A 333 -32.72 5.73 12.91
CA GLN A 333 -33.50 4.92 13.86
C GLN A 333 -33.39 5.36 15.32
N ILE A 334 -32.25 6.01 15.69
CA ILE A 334 -31.95 6.23 17.12
C ILE A 334 -32.20 7.67 17.55
N GLY A 335 -32.38 8.67 16.65
CA GLY A 335 -32.51 10.09 17.04
C GLY A 335 -31.42 10.61 18.02
N VAL A 336 -30.39 9.81 18.31
CA VAL A 336 -29.33 10.00 19.31
C VAL A 336 -27.99 9.58 18.70
N LYS A 337 -26.96 10.35 19.01
CA LYS A 337 -25.58 10.19 18.56
C LYS A 337 -25.08 8.74 18.61
N PRO A 338 -24.27 8.28 17.61
CA PRO A 338 -23.81 6.90 17.50
C PRO A 338 -22.74 6.55 18.55
N SER A 339 -23.17 6.16 19.75
CA SER A 339 -22.25 5.65 20.80
C SER A 339 -22.22 4.11 20.91
N LEU A 340 -22.86 3.37 20.00
CA LEU A 340 -23.17 1.93 20.18
C LEU A 340 -22.33 0.96 19.36
N TYR A 341 -21.23 1.37 18.71
CA TYR A 341 -20.35 0.44 17.99
C TYR A 341 -19.25 -0.21 18.83
N SER A 342 -19.43 -0.31 20.15
CA SER A 342 -18.40 -0.90 21.05
C SER A 342 -18.57 -2.41 21.35
N ARG A 343 -19.41 -3.14 20.62
CA ARG A 343 -19.61 -4.58 20.91
C ARG A 343 -19.19 -5.47 19.72
N ARG A 344 -17.89 -5.66 19.55
CA ARG A 344 -17.25 -6.86 18.96
C ARG A 344 -15.75 -6.81 19.19
N PHE A 345 -15.33 -6.94 20.46
CA PHE A 345 -13.96 -7.30 20.83
C PHE A 345 -14.00 -8.05 22.17
N LEU A 346 -14.03 -9.35 22.11
CA LEU A 346 -13.35 -10.32 22.96
C LEU A 346 -12.73 -11.36 22.03
#